data_64fb8ed9374e84e1bef917d24d5cbac5
#
_entry.id   64fb8ed9374e84e1bef917d24d5cbac5
#
_cell.length_a   1.000
_cell.length_b   1.000
_cell.length_c   1.000
_cell.angle_alpha   90.00
_cell.angle_beta   90.00
_cell.angle_gamma   90.00
#
_symmetry.space_group_name_H-M   'P 1'
#
loop_
_entity.id
_entity.type
_entity.pdbx_description
1 polymer ?
#
loop_
_entity_poly.entity_id
_entity_poly.type
_entity_poly.pdbx_seq_one_letter_code
_entity_poly.pdbx_strand_id
1 'polypeptide(L)'
;MEKIKFICPLITVADMKRSRSFYENILGQKVESDFGENISFGVFAIHLQPHFKMLIDNKEVAGGGNNFELYFEYDNVEQICEKLKAENVEFVHELREQPWKQFVVRFYDPDKNIIEIGETIEHLIFRLHQQNYSSDEISKMTGLHKDFIEEAMLKFNK
;
A
#
# COMPACT_ATOMS: atom_id res chain seq x y z
N MET A 1 20.21 23.35 -13.23
CA MET A 1 19.19 22.50 -13.92
C MET A 1 17.97 22.46 -13.02
N GLU A 2 16.80 22.79 -13.52
CA GLU A 2 15.55 22.67 -12.75
C GLU A 2 15.32 21.21 -12.36
N LYS A 3 14.80 20.98 -11.15
CA LYS A 3 14.56 19.65 -10.62
C LYS A 3 13.34 19.03 -11.32
N ILE A 4 13.51 17.86 -11.94
CA ILE A 4 12.40 17.06 -12.45
C ILE A 4 11.53 16.65 -11.25
N LYS A 5 10.23 16.95 -11.31
CA LYS A 5 9.27 16.61 -10.27
C LYS A 5 8.72 15.21 -10.50
N PHE A 6 8.89 14.31 -9.52
CA PHE A 6 8.15 13.06 -9.47
C PHE A 6 6.68 13.35 -9.10
N ILE A 7 5.75 12.70 -9.80
CA ILE A 7 4.31 12.90 -9.58
C ILE A 7 3.72 11.69 -8.85
N CYS A 8 3.68 10.52 -9.51
CA CYS A 8 3.14 9.30 -8.92
C CYS A 8 3.62 8.06 -9.69
N PRO A 9 3.59 6.87 -9.08
CA PRO A 9 3.69 5.63 -9.83
C PRO A 9 2.43 5.42 -10.67
N LEU A 10 2.61 4.73 -11.81
CA LEU A 10 1.52 4.32 -12.68
C LEU A 10 1.63 2.82 -12.91
N ILE A 11 0.53 2.10 -12.69
CA ILE A 11 0.43 0.68 -12.97
C ILE A 11 -0.55 0.42 -14.11
N THR A 12 -0.34 -0.64 -14.86
CA THR A 12 -1.22 -1.00 -15.98
C THR A 12 -2.26 -2.04 -15.56
N VAL A 13 -3.47 -1.90 -16.10
CA VAL A 13 -4.62 -2.77 -15.82
C VAL A 13 -5.26 -3.26 -17.12
N ALA A 14 -5.73 -4.49 -17.13
CA ALA A 14 -6.38 -5.07 -18.30
C ALA A 14 -7.86 -4.63 -18.43
N ASP A 15 -8.53 -4.37 -17.31
CA ASP A 15 -9.93 -3.95 -17.25
C ASP A 15 -10.06 -2.77 -16.26
N MET A 16 -10.31 -1.58 -16.82
CA MET A 16 -10.42 -0.34 -16.05
C MET A 16 -11.56 -0.38 -15.04
N LYS A 17 -12.72 -0.91 -15.41
CA LYS A 17 -13.89 -0.95 -14.52
C LYS A 17 -13.65 -1.89 -13.33
N ARG A 18 -13.08 -3.07 -13.58
CA ARG A 18 -12.75 -4.05 -12.55
C ARG A 18 -11.71 -3.48 -11.57
N SER A 19 -10.63 -2.92 -12.09
CA SER A 19 -9.55 -2.40 -11.25
C SER A 19 -9.96 -1.15 -10.49
N ARG A 20 -10.71 -0.23 -11.11
CA ARG A 20 -11.33 0.90 -10.42
C ARG A 20 -12.19 0.44 -9.24
N SER A 21 -13.11 -0.52 -9.48
CA SER A 21 -13.97 -1.06 -8.43
C SER A 21 -13.17 -1.68 -7.28
N PHE A 22 -12.07 -2.37 -7.58
CA PHE A 22 -11.18 -2.93 -6.58
C PHE A 22 -10.58 -1.84 -5.68
N TYR A 23 -9.96 -0.81 -6.28
CA TYR A 23 -9.32 0.27 -5.51
C TYR A 23 -10.32 1.14 -4.75
N GLU A 24 -11.49 1.45 -5.32
CA GLU A 24 -12.54 2.22 -4.64
C GLU A 24 -13.22 1.42 -3.52
N ASN A 25 -13.69 0.20 -3.80
CA ASN A 25 -14.57 -0.52 -2.88
C ASN A 25 -13.82 -1.37 -1.87
N ILE A 26 -12.66 -1.94 -2.23
CA ILE A 26 -11.87 -2.77 -1.31
C ILE A 26 -10.91 -1.90 -0.52
N LEU A 27 -10.14 -1.05 -1.21
CA LEU A 27 -9.08 -0.25 -0.58
C LEU A 27 -9.53 1.17 -0.19
N GLY A 28 -10.78 1.56 -0.48
CA GLY A 28 -11.34 2.86 -0.11
C GLY A 28 -10.66 4.06 -0.79
N GLN A 29 -9.95 3.83 -1.90
CA GLN A 29 -9.28 4.90 -2.62
C GLN A 29 -10.30 5.76 -3.36
N LYS A 30 -10.07 7.07 -3.42
CA LYS A 30 -10.95 8.01 -4.13
C LYS A 30 -10.32 8.41 -5.45
N VAL A 31 -11.12 8.35 -6.52
CA VAL A 31 -10.71 8.88 -7.82
C VAL A 31 -10.57 10.40 -7.71
N GLU A 32 -9.39 10.90 -8.07
CA GLU A 32 -9.09 12.32 -8.14
C GLU A 32 -9.31 12.88 -9.56
N SER A 33 -8.91 12.09 -10.57
CA SER A 33 -9.10 12.44 -11.99
C SER A 33 -9.37 11.19 -12.81
N ASP A 34 -10.30 11.30 -13.77
CA ASP A 34 -10.70 10.22 -14.67
C ASP A 34 -10.61 10.71 -16.13
N PHE A 35 -9.70 10.11 -16.90
CA PHE A 35 -9.48 10.38 -18.33
C PHE A 35 -9.88 9.22 -19.24
N GLY A 36 -10.70 8.29 -18.75
CA GLY A 36 -11.13 7.09 -19.46
C GLY A 36 -10.07 5.96 -19.39
N GLU A 37 -9.02 6.04 -20.18
CA GLU A 37 -7.92 5.07 -20.19
C GLU A 37 -6.89 5.28 -19.08
N ASN A 38 -6.97 6.38 -18.33
CA ASN A 38 -6.13 6.68 -17.19
C ASN A 38 -6.96 7.24 -16.04
N ILE A 39 -6.84 6.65 -14.85
CA ILE A 39 -7.51 7.11 -13.63
C ILE A 39 -6.46 7.35 -12.56
N SER A 40 -6.47 8.56 -11.98
CA SER A 40 -5.62 8.94 -10.86
C SER A 40 -6.36 8.85 -9.54
N PHE A 41 -5.70 8.27 -8.53
CA PHE A 41 -6.08 8.29 -7.12
C PHE A 41 -5.22 9.28 -6.30
N GLY A 42 -4.54 10.21 -6.98
CA GLY A 42 -3.68 11.22 -6.39
C GLY A 42 -2.26 10.70 -6.15
N VAL A 43 -2.09 9.70 -5.30
CA VAL A 43 -0.78 9.13 -4.95
C VAL A 43 -0.28 8.07 -5.93
N PHE A 44 -1.16 7.47 -6.71
CA PHE A 44 -0.87 6.55 -7.80
C PHE A 44 -1.94 6.65 -8.89
N ALA A 45 -1.68 6.06 -10.06
CA ALA A 45 -2.63 5.99 -11.16
C ALA A 45 -2.70 4.59 -11.76
N ILE A 46 -3.87 4.24 -12.34
CA ILE A 46 -4.06 3.06 -13.17
C ILE A 46 -4.23 3.45 -14.63
N HIS A 47 -3.67 2.67 -15.55
CA HIS A 47 -3.70 2.94 -16.98
C HIS A 47 -4.11 1.68 -17.75
N LEU A 48 -5.06 1.81 -18.67
CA LEU A 48 -5.53 0.69 -19.48
C LEU A 48 -4.42 0.16 -20.38
N GLN A 49 -4.09 -1.14 -20.29
CA GLN A 49 -2.97 -1.77 -20.99
C GLN A 49 -2.93 -1.52 -22.51
N PRO A 50 -4.02 -1.66 -23.30
CA PRO A 50 -3.99 -1.40 -24.72
C PRO A 50 -3.57 0.04 -25.06
N HIS A 51 -4.07 1.02 -24.30
CA HIS A 51 -3.70 2.42 -24.49
C HIS A 51 -2.25 2.68 -24.06
N PHE A 52 -1.83 2.15 -22.92
CA PHE A 52 -0.44 2.27 -22.45
C PHE A 52 0.54 1.66 -23.46
N LYS A 53 0.21 0.47 -24.03
CA LYS A 53 1.02 -0.19 -25.07
C LYS A 53 1.28 0.72 -26.27
N MET A 54 0.28 1.47 -26.73
CA MET A 54 0.47 2.44 -27.82
C MET A 54 1.45 3.57 -27.43
N LEU A 55 1.42 4.04 -26.19
CA LEU A 55 2.30 5.11 -25.72
C LEU A 55 3.78 4.71 -25.61
N ILE A 56 4.06 3.41 -25.53
CA ILE A 56 5.42 2.84 -25.45
C ILE A 56 5.84 2.15 -26.74
N ASP A 57 5.42 2.67 -27.89
CA ASP A 57 5.77 2.16 -29.23
C ASP A 57 5.39 0.68 -29.44
N ASN A 58 4.23 0.26 -28.91
CA ASN A 58 3.70 -1.11 -28.97
C ASN A 58 4.61 -2.19 -28.37
N LYS A 59 5.50 -1.83 -27.46
CA LYS A 59 6.26 -2.83 -26.69
C LYS A 59 5.31 -3.65 -25.81
N GLU A 60 5.72 -4.89 -25.51
CA GLU A 60 4.93 -5.76 -24.65
C GLU A 60 4.81 -5.19 -23.24
N VAL A 61 3.57 -5.21 -22.69
CA VAL A 61 3.29 -4.82 -21.33
C VAL A 61 3.33 -6.09 -20.47
N ALA A 62 4.35 -6.18 -19.61
CA ALA A 62 4.44 -7.27 -18.64
C ALA A 62 3.60 -6.95 -17.40
N GLY A 63 2.67 -7.83 -17.05
CA GLY A 63 1.93 -7.77 -15.79
C GLY A 63 2.41 -8.81 -14.78
N GLY A 64 2.16 -8.60 -13.49
CA GLY A 64 2.37 -9.60 -12.46
C GLY A 64 3.85 -9.96 -12.18
N GLY A 65 4.76 -9.03 -12.33
CA GLY A 65 6.20 -9.29 -12.28
C GLY A 65 6.81 -9.50 -10.88
N ASN A 66 6.07 -9.33 -9.79
CA ASN A 66 6.54 -9.41 -8.40
C ASN A 66 7.79 -8.55 -8.09
N ASN A 67 8.01 -7.49 -8.86
CA ASN A 67 9.17 -6.61 -8.77
C ASN A 67 8.81 -5.18 -8.34
N PHE A 68 7.55 -4.96 -7.99
CA PHE A 68 6.98 -3.69 -7.58
C PHE A 68 5.79 -3.94 -6.66
N GLU A 69 5.57 -3.08 -5.69
CA GLU A 69 4.37 -3.08 -4.85
C GLU A 69 3.86 -1.66 -4.61
N LEU A 70 2.55 -1.53 -4.44
CA LEU A 70 1.92 -0.34 -3.88
C LEU A 70 1.77 -0.55 -2.38
N TYR A 71 2.41 0.30 -1.59
CA TYR A 71 2.34 0.25 -0.13
C TYR A 71 1.29 1.21 0.41
N PHE A 72 0.42 0.69 1.27
CA PHE A 72 -0.60 1.43 2.02
C PHE A 72 -0.45 1.17 3.51
N GLU A 73 -0.97 2.08 4.31
CA GLU A 73 -1.06 1.91 5.76
C GLU A 73 -2.52 1.95 6.23
N TYR A 74 -2.82 1.11 7.22
CA TYR A 74 -4.13 1.05 7.85
C TYR A 74 -4.01 0.47 9.26
N ASP A 75 -4.61 1.14 10.27
CA ASP A 75 -4.45 0.71 11.67
C ASP A 75 -5.03 -0.67 11.95
N ASN A 76 -6.21 -0.97 11.37
CA ASN A 76 -6.88 -2.24 11.60
C ASN A 76 -6.60 -3.24 10.45
N VAL A 77 -5.34 -3.70 10.36
CA VAL A 77 -4.90 -4.64 9.32
C VAL A 77 -5.60 -6.00 9.39
N GLU A 78 -6.07 -6.42 10.58
CA GLU A 78 -6.87 -7.63 10.75
C GLU A 78 -8.20 -7.49 10.02
N GLN A 79 -8.91 -6.37 10.19
CA GLN A 79 -10.19 -6.12 9.55
C GLN A 79 -10.08 -6.13 8.01
N ILE A 80 -9.04 -5.49 7.46
CA ILE A 80 -8.84 -5.49 6.02
C ILE A 80 -8.49 -6.89 5.51
N CYS A 81 -7.72 -7.67 6.28
CA CYS A 81 -7.40 -9.05 5.93
C CYS A 81 -8.66 -9.93 5.83
N GLU A 82 -9.59 -9.81 6.78
CA GLU A 82 -10.89 -10.50 6.74
C GLU A 82 -11.72 -10.06 5.53
N LYS A 83 -11.77 -8.78 5.22
CA LYS A 83 -12.46 -8.26 4.03
C LYS A 83 -11.88 -8.84 2.75
N LEU A 84 -10.55 -8.86 2.62
CA LEU A 84 -9.87 -9.44 1.46
C LEU A 84 -10.19 -10.93 1.29
N LYS A 85 -10.27 -11.70 2.39
CA LYS A 85 -10.70 -13.11 2.37
C LYS A 85 -12.15 -13.26 1.90
N ALA A 86 -13.06 -12.44 2.40
CA ALA A 86 -14.47 -12.45 2.00
C ALA A 86 -14.67 -12.15 0.51
N GLU A 87 -13.82 -11.29 -0.05
CA GLU A 87 -13.81 -10.93 -1.48
C GLU A 87 -13.00 -11.93 -2.35
N ASN A 88 -12.48 -13.02 -1.76
CA ASN A 88 -11.65 -14.04 -2.43
C ASN A 88 -10.42 -13.46 -3.14
N VAL A 89 -9.81 -12.42 -2.54
CA VAL A 89 -8.57 -11.84 -3.06
C VAL A 89 -7.42 -12.84 -2.87
N GLU A 90 -6.56 -12.98 -3.88
CA GLU A 90 -5.40 -13.86 -3.82
C GLU A 90 -4.27 -13.25 -3.02
N PHE A 91 -3.84 -13.93 -1.96
CA PHE A 91 -2.75 -13.49 -1.12
C PHE A 91 -1.37 -13.90 -1.65
N VAL A 92 -0.39 -13.01 -1.53
CA VAL A 92 1.03 -13.36 -1.53
C VAL A 92 1.36 -14.03 -0.19
N HIS A 93 0.90 -13.40 0.90
CA HIS A 93 0.85 -13.98 2.24
C HIS A 93 -0.21 -13.28 3.08
N GLU A 94 -0.85 -14.03 3.97
CA GLU A 94 -1.77 -13.48 4.96
C GLU A 94 -1.04 -12.59 5.99
N LEU A 95 -1.83 -11.98 6.88
CA LEU A 95 -1.32 -11.13 7.95
C LEU A 95 -0.22 -11.82 8.75
N ARG A 96 0.93 -11.16 8.89
CA ARG A 96 2.05 -11.62 9.73
C ARG A 96 2.90 -10.46 10.23
N GLU A 97 3.53 -10.64 11.37
CA GLU A 97 4.54 -9.71 11.88
C GLU A 97 5.82 -9.82 11.06
N GLN A 98 6.34 -8.68 10.63
CA GLN A 98 7.61 -8.59 9.92
C GLN A 98 8.80 -8.53 10.92
N PRO A 99 10.05 -8.75 10.45
CA PRO A 99 11.22 -8.66 11.33
C PRO A 99 11.36 -7.32 12.06
N TRP A 100 10.86 -6.24 11.47
CA TRP A 100 10.81 -4.89 12.08
C TRP A 100 9.54 -4.62 12.90
N LYS A 101 8.84 -5.69 13.29
CA LYS A 101 7.69 -5.71 14.20
C LYS A 101 6.35 -5.22 13.64
N GLN A 102 6.31 -4.69 12.43
CA GLN A 102 5.07 -4.23 11.79
C GLN A 102 4.21 -5.43 11.34
N PHE A 103 2.92 -5.40 11.60
CA PHE A 103 1.98 -6.32 10.98
C PHE A 103 1.69 -5.90 9.54
N VAL A 104 1.80 -6.85 8.62
CA VAL A 104 1.69 -6.62 7.18
C VAL A 104 0.93 -7.76 6.51
N VAL A 105 0.07 -7.41 5.56
CA VAL A 105 -0.54 -8.35 4.60
C VAL A 105 -0.12 -7.97 3.19
N ARG A 106 0.20 -8.97 2.33
CA ARG A 106 0.47 -8.77 0.91
C ARG A 106 -0.47 -9.61 0.07
N PHE A 107 -1.03 -9.03 -0.96
CA PHE A 107 -1.99 -9.67 -1.86
C PHE A 107 -1.87 -9.09 -3.27
N TYR A 108 -2.58 -9.71 -4.21
CA TYR A 108 -2.61 -9.24 -5.59
C TYR A 108 -3.86 -8.42 -5.88
N ASP A 109 -3.67 -7.35 -6.65
CA ASP A 109 -4.79 -6.71 -7.34
C ASP A 109 -5.31 -7.62 -8.48
N PRO A 110 -6.42 -7.28 -9.18
CA PRO A 110 -6.96 -8.09 -10.27
C PRO A 110 -6.00 -8.33 -11.45
N ASP A 111 -4.95 -7.52 -11.58
CA ASP A 111 -3.94 -7.60 -12.65
C ASP A 111 -2.58 -8.14 -12.17
N LYS A 112 -2.56 -8.73 -10.97
CA LYS A 112 -1.37 -9.34 -10.33
C LYS A 112 -0.28 -8.34 -9.95
N ASN A 113 -0.64 -7.08 -9.72
CA ASN A 113 0.25 -6.17 -9.04
C ASN A 113 0.22 -6.45 -7.53
N ILE A 114 1.38 -6.43 -6.88
CA ILE A 114 1.45 -6.63 -5.43
C ILE A 114 0.96 -5.37 -4.71
N ILE A 115 0.07 -5.58 -3.76
CA ILE A 115 -0.38 -4.58 -2.80
C ILE A 115 0.10 -5.01 -1.42
N GLU A 116 0.72 -4.09 -0.69
CA GLU A 116 1.05 -4.24 0.71
C GLU A 116 0.18 -3.31 1.55
N ILE A 117 -0.40 -3.83 2.63
CA ILE A 117 -0.99 -3.00 3.69
C ILE A 117 -0.28 -3.34 5.00
N GLY A 118 0.37 -2.34 5.58
CA GLY A 118 0.97 -2.41 6.91
C GLY A 118 0.14 -1.66 7.95
N GLU A 119 0.27 -2.02 9.23
CA GLU A 119 -0.18 -1.14 10.30
C GLU A 119 0.57 0.20 10.21
N THR A 120 -0.07 1.32 10.59
CA THR A 120 0.64 2.60 10.64
C THR A 120 1.79 2.55 11.62
N ILE A 121 2.82 3.35 11.36
CA ILE A 121 4.00 3.38 12.26
C ILE A 121 3.60 3.87 13.65
N GLU A 122 2.66 4.80 13.76
CA GLU A 122 2.11 5.23 15.03
C GLU A 122 1.42 4.08 15.77
N HIS A 123 0.58 3.29 15.09
CA HIS A 123 -0.09 2.15 15.70
C HIS A 123 0.91 1.07 16.15
N LEU A 124 1.94 0.78 15.35
CA LEU A 124 3.06 -0.10 15.74
C LEU A 124 3.72 0.36 17.04
N ILE A 125 4.07 1.65 17.15
CA ILE A 125 4.69 2.22 18.35
C ILE A 125 3.75 2.09 19.55
N PHE A 126 2.47 2.46 19.38
CA PHE A 126 1.44 2.34 20.43
C PHE A 126 1.30 0.90 20.91
N ARG A 127 1.18 -0.06 20.01
CA ARG A 127 1.04 -1.49 20.32
C ARG A 127 2.24 -2.03 21.11
N LEU A 128 3.47 -1.70 20.69
CA LEU A 128 4.68 -2.11 21.39
C LEU A 128 4.80 -1.44 22.76
N HIS A 129 4.41 -0.17 22.86
CA HIS A 129 4.37 0.54 24.14
C HIS A 129 3.36 -0.09 25.13
N GLN A 130 2.17 -0.49 24.67
CA GLN A 130 1.20 -1.24 25.47
C GLN A 130 1.72 -2.61 25.96
N GLN A 131 2.68 -3.18 25.25
CA GLN A 131 3.42 -4.39 25.66
C GLN A 131 4.56 -4.10 26.65
N ASN A 132 4.67 -2.86 27.16
CA ASN A 132 5.67 -2.37 28.09
C ASN A 132 7.10 -2.27 27.54
N TYR A 133 7.27 -2.17 26.22
CA TYR A 133 8.58 -1.86 25.65
C TYR A 133 8.90 -0.36 25.80
N SER A 134 10.13 -0.06 26.20
CA SER A 134 10.65 1.30 26.25
C SER A 134 10.94 1.86 24.86
N SER A 135 11.09 3.18 24.72
CA SER A 135 11.46 3.83 23.45
C SER A 135 12.78 3.29 22.88
N ASP A 136 13.76 2.98 23.74
CA ASP A 136 15.05 2.40 23.33
C ASP A 136 14.88 0.97 22.76
N GLU A 137 14.05 0.15 23.38
CA GLU A 137 13.76 -1.22 22.90
C GLU A 137 12.97 -1.18 21.58
N ILE A 138 11.97 -0.31 21.47
CA ILE A 138 11.22 -0.12 20.22
C ILE A 138 12.14 0.33 19.10
N SER A 139 13.01 1.32 19.35
CA SER A 139 13.99 1.78 18.36
C SER A 139 14.90 0.63 17.88
N LYS A 140 15.39 -0.19 18.81
CA LYS A 140 16.26 -1.33 18.49
C LYS A 140 15.55 -2.42 17.67
N MET A 141 14.26 -2.67 17.95
CA MET A 141 13.48 -3.70 17.25
C MET A 141 13.01 -3.26 15.87
N THR A 142 12.66 -1.98 15.73
CA THR A 142 12.00 -1.43 14.52
C THR A 142 12.96 -0.72 13.59
N GLY A 143 14.10 -0.24 14.10
CA GLY A 143 15.00 0.66 13.39
C GLY A 143 14.53 2.12 13.33
N LEU A 144 13.39 2.45 13.95
CA LEU A 144 12.86 3.82 14.00
C LEU A 144 13.72 4.71 14.89
N HIS A 145 13.81 6.00 14.54
CA HIS A 145 14.52 6.98 15.35
C HIS A 145 13.82 7.20 16.69
N LYS A 146 14.59 7.24 17.78
CA LYS A 146 14.05 7.35 19.14
C LYS A 146 13.17 8.60 19.34
N ASP A 147 13.60 9.75 18.83
CA ASP A 147 12.86 11.01 18.95
C ASP A 147 11.45 10.91 18.31
N PHE A 148 11.36 10.22 17.16
CA PHE A 148 10.08 9.97 16.50
C PHE A 148 9.16 9.08 17.36
N ILE A 149 9.73 8.03 17.98
CA ILE A 149 8.99 7.14 18.89
C ILE A 149 8.45 7.90 20.09
N GLU A 150 9.29 8.72 20.74
CA GLU A 150 8.91 9.52 21.90
C GLU A 150 7.82 10.56 21.55
N GLU A 151 7.94 11.20 20.38
CA GLU A 151 6.90 12.11 19.87
C GLU A 151 5.57 11.40 19.63
N ALA A 152 5.59 10.21 19.02
CA ALA A 152 4.41 9.39 18.80
C ALA A 152 3.77 8.96 20.13
N MET A 153 4.55 8.51 21.11
CA MET A 153 4.06 8.13 22.46
C MET A 153 3.35 9.29 23.16
N LEU A 154 3.82 10.53 23.00
CA LEU A 154 3.17 11.71 23.60
C LEU A 154 1.77 11.98 23.01
N LYS A 155 1.50 11.58 21.78
CA LYS A 155 0.18 11.72 21.13
C LYS A 155 -0.87 10.78 21.75
N PHE A 156 -0.46 9.62 22.23
CA PHE A 156 -1.36 8.59 22.79
C PHE A 156 -1.70 8.81 24.28
N ASN A 157 -0.97 9.66 24.97
CA ASN A 157 -1.19 9.98 26.37
C ASN A 157 -2.12 11.19 26.59
N LYS A 158 -2.75 11.69 25.53
CA LYS A 158 -3.75 12.77 25.55
C LYS A 158 -5.15 12.24 25.30
#